data_bfa9e831cb05fdcd4351cd7f0b31fbb4
#
_entry.id   bfa9e831cb05fdcd4351cd7f0b31fbb4
#
_cell.length_a   1.000
_cell.length_b   1.000
_cell.length_c   1.000
_cell.angle_alpha   90.00
_cell.angle_beta   90.00
_cell.angle_gamma   90.00
#
_symmetry.space_group_name_H-M   'P 1'
#
loop_
_entity.id
_entity.type
_entity.pdbx_description
1 polymer ?
#
loop_
_entity_poly.entity_id
_entity_poly.type
_entity_poly.pdbx_seq_one_letter_code
_entity_poly.pdbx_strand_id
1 'polypeptide(L)'
;MLTPMQTLEKVNTKIKPQWKTAFLSTLVIGLLIHMPALLSDIPNHDGLDSMYFDQNMITSGRWFLTVACGFSSYFSIPWMIGLLGLLFLAGTSVVLTELLELKDKTVVCLVSGLLVAFPAFASTVAYVFTLDGYMLAMFLATLSVLLVKKFRYGFLAGAVCLAFSVGTYQAYLSFAVILCVYMIVRLLIEQGEWKDKLRKVCRYLLMGVIGLILYVVVLSVLLAVQGKELASYQGISGMGNVAGTGLLGNIKNIYVDFVSFTGAGNILFNNVFSGLAVAVLAVCLIVTVVRKTIGGKWWKKLTFYAVLLLLALGLPVATNLILIISPDVTYHLLMRYQWVLYLIIAVDFVSRYAGKQNTVCADFRECMERTGGCVSGWLCWAASVAAVILIFNYAVTDNIAYANLEKKYEKTYAYCVRLLDRIEQTEGYYQGIPIAMIGVVGDEQFPVTDITGEFTGNMIGMNGDSLLYTGANYEAFMKHYLGATLNFLEPEVMNDIYYSDEYVEMDSFPGKNSVKVVDGIMYVKTENKNRD
;
A
#
# COMPACT_ATOMS: atom_id res chain seq x y z
N MET A 1 21.05 25.44 -30.60
CA MET A 1 20.05 24.62 -29.92
C MET A 1 20.33 23.15 -30.25
N LEU A 2 20.26 22.25 -29.24
CA LEU A 2 20.36 20.81 -29.51
C LEU A 2 19.05 20.33 -30.15
N THR A 3 19.13 19.40 -31.10
CA THR A 3 17.94 18.74 -31.62
C THR A 3 17.32 17.82 -30.56
N PRO A 4 16.04 17.42 -30.66
CA PRO A 4 15.44 16.46 -29.73
C PRO A 4 16.26 15.18 -29.60
N MET A 5 16.78 14.64 -30.72
CA MET A 5 17.61 13.43 -30.75
C MET A 5 18.93 13.62 -30.00
N GLN A 6 19.64 14.73 -30.22
CA GLN A 6 20.88 15.04 -29.50
C GLN A 6 20.63 15.25 -28.00
N THR A 7 19.46 15.79 -27.63
CA THR A 7 19.05 15.95 -26.24
C THR A 7 18.81 14.57 -25.59
N LEU A 8 18.12 13.66 -26.29
CA LEU A 8 17.88 12.28 -25.83
C LEU A 8 19.19 11.51 -25.68
N GLU A 9 20.10 11.60 -26.65
CA GLU A 9 21.42 10.99 -26.55
C GLU A 9 22.21 11.51 -25.34
N LYS A 10 22.23 12.81 -25.14
CA LYS A 10 22.89 13.44 -23.99
C LYS A 10 22.27 13.03 -22.65
N VAL A 11 20.96 12.86 -22.58
CA VAL A 11 20.27 12.32 -21.40
C VAL A 11 20.65 10.85 -21.21
N ASN A 12 20.60 10.05 -22.27
CA ASN A 12 20.89 8.62 -22.24
C ASN A 12 22.32 8.32 -21.74
N THR A 13 23.31 9.14 -22.09
CA THR A 13 24.70 9.01 -21.60
C THR A 13 24.85 9.28 -20.09
N LYS A 14 23.92 10.02 -19.50
CA LYS A 14 23.90 10.33 -18.05
C LYS A 14 23.18 9.29 -17.22
N ILE A 15 22.35 8.44 -17.84
CA ILE A 15 21.58 7.41 -17.13
C ILE A 15 22.51 6.23 -16.83
N LYS A 16 22.65 5.92 -15.54
CA LYS A 16 23.44 4.77 -15.09
C LYS A 16 22.79 3.45 -15.55
N PRO A 17 23.59 2.42 -15.92
CA PRO A 17 23.03 1.11 -16.30
C PRO A 17 22.12 0.50 -15.24
N GLN A 18 22.45 0.66 -13.96
CA GLN A 18 21.63 0.18 -12.83
C GLN A 18 20.26 0.87 -12.76
N TRP A 19 20.16 2.15 -13.13
CA TRP A 19 18.90 2.86 -13.20
C TRP A 19 18.00 2.32 -14.31
N LYS A 20 18.59 2.04 -15.48
CA LYS A 20 17.85 1.37 -16.58
C LYS A 20 17.35 0.00 -16.14
N THR A 21 18.21 -0.79 -15.48
CA THR A 21 17.83 -2.10 -14.96
C THR A 21 16.69 -1.98 -13.97
N ALA A 22 16.77 -1.09 -12.97
CA ALA A 22 15.73 -0.88 -11.97
C ALA A 22 14.39 -0.48 -12.61
N PHE A 23 14.43 0.51 -13.50
CA PHE A 23 13.23 1.02 -14.16
C PHE A 23 12.56 -0.06 -15.02
N LEU A 24 13.32 -0.70 -15.89
CA LEU A 24 12.80 -1.74 -16.80
C LEU A 24 12.33 -2.98 -16.03
N SER A 25 13.08 -3.43 -15.02
CA SER A 25 12.67 -4.58 -14.20
C SER A 25 11.35 -4.32 -13.48
N THR A 26 11.17 -3.13 -12.89
CA THR A 26 9.91 -2.78 -12.23
C THR A 26 8.75 -2.73 -13.23
N LEU A 27 8.94 -2.12 -14.41
CA LEU A 27 7.88 -2.06 -15.43
C LEU A 27 7.54 -3.44 -15.97
N VAL A 28 8.53 -4.23 -16.36
CA VAL A 28 8.27 -5.55 -16.96
C VAL A 28 7.62 -6.49 -15.96
N ILE A 29 8.18 -6.62 -14.76
CA ILE A 29 7.61 -7.47 -13.71
C ILE A 29 6.22 -6.94 -13.30
N GLY A 30 6.07 -5.62 -13.13
CA GLY A 30 4.80 -5.00 -12.78
C GLY A 30 3.71 -5.24 -13.82
N LEU A 31 4.01 -5.08 -15.10
CA LEU A 31 3.04 -5.38 -16.17
C LEU A 31 2.70 -6.88 -16.21
N LEU A 32 3.68 -7.78 -16.06
CA LEU A 32 3.42 -9.22 -16.05
C LEU A 32 2.50 -9.65 -14.89
N ILE A 33 2.62 -9.03 -13.73
CA ILE A 33 1.82 -9.39 -12.55
C ILE A 33 0.46 -8.71 -12.57
N HIS A 34 0.39 -7.40 -12.88
CA HIS A 34 -0.78 -6.57 -12.60
C HIS A 34 -1.62 -6.25 -13.85
N MET A 35 -1.12 -6.56 -15.05
CA MET A 35 -1.86 -6.30 -16.30
C MET A 35 -3.31 -6.81 -16.29
N PRO A 36 -3.63 -8.02 -15.77
CA PRO A 36 -5.00 -8.50 -15.74
C PRO A 36 -5.96 -7.51 -15.06
N ALA A 37 -5.60 -6.98 -13.90
CA ALA A 37 -6.42 -6.00 -13.18
C ALA A 37 -6.43 -4.62 -13.86
N LEU A 38 -5.31 -4.22 -14.48
CA LEU A 38 -5.22 -2.93 -15.14
C LEU A 38 -6.00 -2.87 -16.47
N LEU A 39 -6.23 -4.01 -17.11
CA LEU A 39 -7.05 -4.11 -18.32
C LEU A 39 -8.55 -4.28 -18.03
N SER A 40 -8.91 -4.53 -16.78
CA SER A 40 -10.28 -4.74 -16.35
C SER A 40 -10.81 -3.50 -15.65
N ASP A 41 -12.02 -3.07 -15.99
CA ASP A 41 -12.73 -2.01 -15.26
C ASP A 41 -13.59 -2.66 -14.16
N ILE A 42 -12.91 -3.11 -13.10
CA ILE A 42 -13.55 -3.80 -11.98
C ILE A 42 -13.33 -2.96 -10.73
N PRO A 43 -14.34 -2.16 -10.33
CA PRO A 43 -14.24 -1.33 -9.13
C PRO A 43 -14.34 -2.19 -7.86
N ASN A 44 -13.80 -1.68 -6.76
CA ASN A 44 -14.27 -2.05 -5.44
C ASN A 44 -15.43 -1.12 -5.01
N HIS A 45 -15.96 -1.30 -3.79
CA HIS A 45 -17.07 -0.49 -3.27
C HIS A 45 -16.73 1.03 -3.25
N ASP A 46 -15.53 1.41 -2.78
CA ASP A 46 -15.08 2.80 -2.78
C ASP A 46 -14.88 3.34 -4.21
N GLY A 47 -14.52 2.46 -5.15
CA GLY A 47 -14.39 2.80 -6.56
C GLY A 47 -15.72 3.18 -7.21
N LEU A 48 -16.83 2.58 -6.76
CA LEU A 48 -18.17 2.96 -7.21
C LEU A 48 -18.54 4.38 -6.77
N ASP A 49 -18.25 4.74 -5.51
CA ASP A 49 -18.53 6.08 -4.98
C ASP A 49 -17.56 7.13 -5.54
N SER A 50 -16.36 6.71 -5.94
CA SER A 50 -15.29 7.59 -6.42
C SER A 50 -15.25 7.77 -7.93
N MET A 51 -16.16 7.13 -8.68
CA MET A 51 -16.32 7.42 -10.10
C MET A 51 -16.68 8.89 -10.30
N TYR A 52 -15.87 9.60 -11.11
CA TYR A 52 -16.05 11.03 -11.39
C TYR A 52 -15.98 11.93 -10.15
N PHE A 53 -15.40 11.46 -9.07
CA PHE A 53 -15.24 12.19 -7.81
C PHE A 53 -13.94 12.98 -7.80
N ASP A 54 -14.02 14.26 -7.42
CA ASP A 54 -12.84 15.06 -7.11
C ASP A 54 -12.20 14.59 -5.82
N GLN A 55 -10.95 14.10 -5.89
CA GLN A 55 -10.18 13.61 -4.73
C GLN A 55 -9.79 14.72 -3.73
N ASN A 56 -10.70 15.68 -3.50
CA ASN A 56 -10.52 16.78 -2.55
C ASN A 56 -10.68 16.30 -1.10
N MET A 57 -9.70 15.59 -0.62
CA MET A 57 -9.66 14.96 0.70
C MET A 57 -8.91 15.80 1.74
N ILE A 58 -9.01 17.13 1.68
CA ILE A 58 -8.32 18.04 2.62
C ILE A 58 -8.79 17.81 4.05
N THR A 59 -10.08 17.56 4.26
CA THR A 59 -10.64 17.26 5.60
C THR A 59 -10.10 15.98 6.23
N SER A 60 -9.57 15.05 5.42
CA SER A 60 -8.82 13.87 5.90
C SER A 60 -7.30 14.05 5.87
N GLY A 61 -6.82 15.29 5.81
CA GLY A 61 -5.40 15.61 5.83
C GLY A 61 -4.64 15.31 4.54
N ARG A 62 -5.33 14.91 3.45
CA ARG A 62 -4.74 14.53 2.16
C ARG A 62 -4.79 15.69 1.17
N TRP A 63 -4.22 16.81 1.55
CA TRP A 63 -4.34 18.09 0.83
C TRP A 63 -3.67 18.11 -0.56
N PHE A 64 -2.72 17.21 -0.81
CA PHE A 64 -2.06 17.13 -2.12
C PHE A 64 -2.68 16.06 -3.03
N LEU A 65 -3.61 15.24 -2.54
CA LEU A 65 -4.17 14.11 -3.28
C LEU A 65 -4.87 14.56 -4.57
N THR A 66 -5.69 15.61 -4.53
CA THR A 66 -6.34 16.18 -5.73
C THR A 66 -5.34 16.53 -6.84
N VAL A 67 -4.19 17.08 -6.47
CA VAL A 67 -3.13 17.43 -7.44
C VAL A 67 -2.40 16.17 -7.91
N ALA A 68 -2.09 15.26 -7.00
CA ALA A 68 -1.38 14.02 -7.29
C ALA A 68 -2.18 13.09 -8.21
N CYS A 69 -3.51 13.02 -8.01
CA CYS A 69 -4.47 12.27 -8.83
C CYS A 69 -5.13 13.14 -9.90
N GLY A 70 -4.50 14.20 -10.38
CA GLY A 70 -5.06 15.25 -11.22
C GLY A 70 -6.13 14.79 -12.21
N PHE A 71 -5.79 14.05 -13.27
CA PHE A 71 -6.79 13.57 -14.22
C PHE A 71 -7.50 12.29 -13.75
N SER A 72 -6.88 11.46 -12.93
CA SER A 72 -7.50 10.23 -12.40
C SER A 72 -8.63 10.52 -11.40
N SER A 73 -8.68 11.73 -10.83
CA SER A 73 -9.79 12.19 -10.01
C SER A 73 -11.12 12.24 -10.75
N TYR A 74 -11.11 12.45 -12.07
CA TYR A 74 -12.34 12.62 -12.86
C TYR A 74 -12.65 11.44 -13.77
N PHE A 75 -11.70 10.51 -13.94
CA PHE A 75 -11.84 9.39 -14.86
C PHE A 75 -11.21 8.13 -14.29
N SER A 76 -12.03 7.16 -13.93
CA SER A 76 -11.53 5.80 -13.63
C SER A 76 -11.12 5.12 -14.93
N ILE A 77 -9.86 5.26 -15.30
CA ILE A 77 -9.26 4.61 -16.47
C ILE A 77 -8.14 3.69 -15.97
N PRO A 78 -8.44 2.44 -15.57
CA PRO A 78 -7.51 1.55 -14.83
C PRO A 78 -6.18 1.36 -15.55
N TRP A 79 -6.20 1.19 -16.87
CA TRP A 79 -4.99 1.03 -17.66
C TRP A 79 -4.05 2.25 -17.56
N MET A 80 -4.58 3.44 -17.78
CA MET A 80 -3.77 4.67 -17.79
C MET A 80 -3.28 5.02 -16.38
N ILE A 81 -4.15 4.94 -15.39
CA ILE A 81 -3.83 5.20 -13.99
C ILE A 81 -2.79 4.17 -13.50
N GLY A 82 -3.01 2.89 -13.82
CA GLY A 82 -2.10 1.82 -13.47
C GLY A 82 -0.72 1.96 -14.13
N LEU A 83 -0.66 2.37 -15.40
CA LEU A 83 0.61 2.64 -16.07
C LEU A 83 1.37 3.78 -15.40
N LEU A 84 0.68 4.88 -15.03
CA LEU A 84 1.30 5.98 -14.29
C LEU A 84 1.77 5.54 -12.90
N GLY A 85 0.96 4.77 -12.19
CA GLY A 85 1.35 4.17 -10.91
C GLY A 85 2.61 3.33 -11.04
N LEU A 86 2.69 2.46 -12.06
CA LEU A 86 3.89 1.67 -12.35
C LEU A 86 5.10 2.54 -12.73
N LEU A 87 4.90 3.64 -13.46
CA LEU A 87 5.99 4.58 -13.79
C LEU A 87 6.55 5.26 -12.53
N PHE A 88 5.70 5.71 -11.61
CA PHE A 88 6.15 6.27 -10.33
C PHE A 88 6.83 5.22 -9.45
N LEU A 89 6.33 3.99 -9.44
CA LEU A 89 6.95 2.88 -8.73
C LEU A 89 8.31 2.49 -9.34
N ALA A 90 8.43 2.52 -10.68
CA ALA A 90 9.70 2.34 -11.37
C ALA A 90 10.70 3.47 -11.03
N GLY A 91 10.21 4.71 -10.93
CA GLY A 91 10.97 5.84 -10.41
C GLY A 91 11.44 5.60 -8.98
N THR A 92 10.57 5.08 -8.11
CA THR A 92 10.91 4.68 -6.74
C THR A 92 12.02 3.64 -6.70
N SER A 93 11.96 2.63 -7.57
CA SER A 93 12.99 1.59 -7.69
C SER A 93 14.35 2.18 -8.12
N VAL A 94 14.36 3.14 -9.04
CA VAL A 94 15.58 3.88 -9.43
C VAL A 94 16.15 4.67 -8.24
N VAL A 95 15.30 5.38 -7.51
CA VAL A 95 15.70 6.16 -6.33
C VAL A 95 16.24 5.24 -5.23
N LEU A 96 15.60 4.10 -4.97
CA LEU A 96 16.09 3.07 -4.04
C LEU A 96 17.45 2.51 -4.48
N THR A 97 17.61 2.20 -5.76
CA THR A 97 18.89 1.71 -6.32
C THR A 97 20.03 2.71 -6.08
N GLU A 98 19.77 4.00 -6.26
CA GLU A 98 20.75 5.05 -5.99
C GLU A 98 20.96 5.27 -4.48
N LEU A 99 19.89 5.25 -3.68
CA LEU A 99 19.94 5.39 -2.22
C LEU A 99 20.74 4.27 -1.58
N LEU A 100 20.45 3.04 -1.99
CA LEU A 100 21.13 1.84 -1.49
C LEU A 100 22.48 1.60 -2.18
N GLU A 101 22.83 2.34 -3.23
CA GLU A 101 24.09 2.21 -4.00
C GLU A 101 24.26 0.78 -4.58
N LEU A 102 23.18 0.21 -5.11
CA LEU A 102 23.20 -1.10 -5.69
C LEU A 102 24.01 -1.10 -7.00
N LYS A 103 24.97 -2.01 -7.12
CA LYS A 103 25.85 -2.13 -8.29
C LYS A 103 25.57 -3.36 -9.13
N ASP A 104 25.22 -4.45 -8.47
CA ASP A 104 24.89 -5.72 -9.11
C ASP A 104 23.50 -5.65 -9.73
N LYS A 105 23.41 -6.00 -11.02
CA LYS A 105 22.14 -5.98 -11.77
C LYS A 105 21.14 -7.00 -11.22
N THR A 106 21.60 -8.16 -10.77
CA THR A 106 20.74 -9.20 -10.19
C THR A 106 20.08 -8.68 -8.91
N VAL A 107 20.87 -8.05 -8.02
CA VAL A 107 20.33 -7.45 -6.80
C VAL A 107 19.35 -6.33 -7.12
N VAL A 108 19.62 -5.51 -8.13
CA VAL A 108 18.70 -4.47 -8.61
C VAL A 108 17.38 -5.09 -9.09
N CYS A 109 17.43 -6.16 -9.90
CA CYS A 109 16.23 -6.87 -10.35
C CYS A 109 15.43 -7.46 -9.18
N LEU A 110 16.10 -8.06 -8.19
CA LEU A 110 15.45 -8.62 -7.01
C LEU A 110 14.75 -7.56 -6.15
N VAL A 111 15.43 -6.44 -5.90
CA VAL A 111 14.86 -5.30 -5.16
C VAL A 111 13.67 -4.71 -5.92
N SER A 112 13.77 -4.54 -7.23
CA SER A 112 12.68 -4.06 -8.09
C SER A 112 11.50 -5.02 -8.10
N GLY A 113 11.78 -6.32 -8.20
CA GLY A 113 10.76 -7.38 -8.18
C GLY A 113 10.04 -7.46 -6.84
N LEU A 114 10.75 -7.45 -5.72
CA LEU A 114 10.15 -7.41 -4.38
C LEU A 114 9.26 -6.18 -4.21
N LEU A 115 9.74 -5.01 -4.65
CA LEU A 115 8.99 -3.77 -4.53
C LEU A 115 7.66 -3.85 -5.29
N VAL A 116 7.65 -4.29 -6.54
CA VAL A 116 6.46 -4.25 -7.38
C VAL A 116 5.52 -5.43 -7.16
N ALA A 117 6.04 -6.60 -6.75
CA ALA A 117 5.23 -7.78 -6.49
C ALA A 117 4.66 -7.83 -5.07
N PHE A 118 5.01 -6.89 -4.18
CA PHE A 118 4.51 -6.95 -2.81
C PHE A 118 3.00 -6.69 -2.76
N PRO A 119 2.20 -7.52 -2.08
CA PRO A 119 0.73 -7.49 -2.14
C PRO A 119 0.07 -6.16 -1.76
N ALA A 120 0.78 -5.26 -1.08
CA ALA A 120 0.28 -3.91 -0.84
C ALA A 120 0.08 -3.10 -2.14
N PHE A 121 0.83 -3.41 -3.22
CA PHE A 121 0.58 -2.80 -4.52
C PHE A 121 -0.75 -3.29 -5.12
N ALA A 122 -0.99 -4.59 -5.10
CA ALA A 122 -2.25 -5.16 -5.58
C ALA A 122 -3.45 -4.63 -4.77
N SER A 123 -3.31 -4.52 -3.44
CA SER A 123 -4.31 -3.84 -2.60
C SER A 123 -4.54 -2.38 -3.01
N THR A 124 -3.50 -1.67 -3.48
CA THR A 124 -3.65 -0.31 -3.98
C THR A 124 -4.33 -0.28 -5.36
N VAL A 125 -4.10 -1.29 -6.21
CA VAL A 125 -4.78 -1.44 -7.51
C VAL A 125 -6.29 -1.61 -7.34
N ALA A 126 -6.76 -2.23 -6.26
CA ALA A 126 -8.19 -2.30 -5.95
C ALA A 126 -8.84 -0.92 -5.73
N TYR A 127 -8.03 0.08 -5.36
CA TYR A 127 -8.41 1.48 -5.21
C TYR A 127 -7.80 2.31 -6.35
N VAL A 128 -8.07 1.90 -7.58
CA VAL A 128 -7.40 2.42 -8.80
C VAL A 128 -7.48 3.94 -8.92
N PHE A 129 -8.57 4.56 -8.48
CA PHE A 129 -8.81 6.00 -8.55
C PHE A 129 -7.80 6.86 -7.76
N THR A 130 -6.97 6.25 -6.90
CA THR A 130 -5.89 6.93 -6.16
C THR A 130 -4.51 6.33 -6.39
N LEU A 131 -4.40 5.30 -7.24
CA LEU A 131 -3.19 4.49 -7.42
C LEU A 131 -1.98 5.31 -7.85
N ASP A 132 -2.12 6.16 -8.85
CA ASP A 132 -1.05 7.01 -9.38
C ASP A 132 -0.57 8.03 -8.34
N GLY A 133 -1.51 8.69 -7.64
CA GLY A 133 -1.19 9.60 -6.55
C GLY A 133 -0.45 8.91 -5.39
N TYR A 134 -0.88 7.73 -5.00
CA TYR A 134 -0.21 6.97 -3.93
C TYR A 134 1.19 6.51 -4.33
N MET A 135 1.39 6.08 -5.56
CA MET A 135 2.73 5.72 -6.05
C MET A 135 3.64 6.94 -6.20
N LEU A 136 3.09 8.10 -6.58
CA LEU A 136 3.81 9.37 -6.53
C LEU A 136 4.22 9.74 -5.10
N ALA A 137 3.35 9.54 -4.11
CA ALA A 137 3.67 9.78 -2.71
C ALA A 137 4.83 8.89 -2.22
N MET A 138 4.84 7.62 -2.60
CA MET A 138 5.94 6.70 -2.29
C MET A 138 7.25 7.12 -2.97
N PHE A 139 7.18 7.55 -4.22
CA PHE A 139 8.33 8.10 -4.94
C PHE A 139 8.91 9.32 -4.20
N LEU A 140 8.06 10.27 -3.78
CA LEU A 140 8.47 11.46 -3.03
C LEU A 140 9.04 11.12 -1.65
N ALA A 141 8.44 10.14 -0.93
CA ALA A 141 8.97 9.63 0.33
C ALA A 141 10.40 9.08 0.18
N THR A 142 10.64 8.28 -0.87
CA THR A 142 11.96 7.70 -1.13
C THR A 142 12.96 8.75 -1.60
N LEU A 143 12.52 9.67 -2.45
CA LEU A 143 13.32 10.78 -2.95
C LEU A 143 13.77 11.71 -1.81
N SER A 144 12.91 11.95 -0.81
CA SER A 144 13.23 12.78 0.35
C SER A 144 14.49 12.28 1.05
N VAL A 145 14.61 10.98 1.26
CA VAL A 145 15.75 10.34 1.93
C VAL A 145 17.01 10.38 1.05
N LEU A 146 16.88 10.19 -0.26
CA LEU A 146 18.00 10.29 -1.21
C LEU A 146 18.59 11.70 -1.25
N LEU A 147 17.75 12.73 -1.24
CA LEU A 147 18.20 14.13 -1.25
C LEU A 147 19.05 14.47 -0.03
N VAL A 148 18.66 14.01 1.16
CA VAL A 148 19.45 14.17 2.39
C VAL A 148 20.82 13.51 2.27
N LYS A 149 20.85 12.29 1.70
CA LYS A 149 22.11 11.55 1.50
C LYS A 149 23.04 12.29 0.54
N LYS A 150 22.51 12.81 -0.56
CA LYS A 150 23.29 13.24 -1.72
C LYS A 150 23.78 14.69 -1.62
N PHE A 151 23.01 15.58 -1.00
CA PHE A 151 23.28 17.02 -1.01
C PHE A 151 23.44 17.60 0.40
N ARG A 152 24.31 18.61 0.54
CA ARG A 152 24.56 19.29 1.82
C ARG A 152 23.29 19.89 2.43
N TYR A 153 22.48 20.56 1.63
CA TYR A 153 21.19 21.17 2.01
C TYR A 153 20.00 20.32 1.56
N GLY A 154 20.22 19.07 1.19
CA GLY A 154 19.20 18.14 0.72
C GLY A 154 18.10 17.85 1.74
N PHE A 155 18.34 18.14 3.03
CA PHE A 155 17.31 18.01 4.07
C PHE A 155 16.16 19.01 3.89
N LEU A 156 16.40 20.20 3.29
CA LEU A 156 15.33 21.16 2.99
C LEU A 156 14.48 20.68 1.82
N ALA A 157 15.09 20.32 0.69
CA ALA A 157 14.37 19.78 -0.45
C ALA A 157 13.70 18.43 -0.11
N GLY A 158 14.36 17.59 0.71
CA GLY A 158 13.80 16.36 1.24
C GLY A 158 12.57 16.61 2.12
N ALA A 159 12.59 17.65 2.95
CA ALA A 159 11.45 18.03 3.78
C ALA A 159 10.22 18.43 2.93
N VAL A 160 10.44 19.16 1.84
CA VAL A 160 9.37 19.49 0.89
C VAL A 160 8.80 18.20 0.27
N CYS A 161 9.65 17.32 -0.26
CA CYS A 161 9.20 16.03 -0.82
C CYS A 161 8.41 15.21 0.22
N LEU A 162 8.88 15.17 1.47
CA LEU A 162 8.20 14.45 2.55
C LEU A 162 6.83 15.07 2.86
N ALA A 163 6.73 16.40 2.93
CA ALA A 163 5.47 17.10 3.17
C ALA A 163 4.43 16.80 2.08
N PHE A 164 4.83 16.81 0.81
CA PHE A 164 3.95 16.44 -0.30
C PHE A 164 3.57 14.95 -0.28
N SER A 165 4.49 14.07 0.09
CA SER A 165 4.20 12.64 0.27
C SER A 165 3.15 12.41 1.35
N VAL A 166 3.34 12.99 2.55
CA VAL A 166 2.40 12.88 3.68
C VAL A 166 1.07 13.58 3.37
N GLY A 167 1.12 14.72 2.64
CA GLY A 167 -0.06 15.45 2.17
C GLY A 167 -0.84 14.73 1.07
N THR A 168 -0.26 13.71 0.44
CA THR A 168 -0.97 12.79 -0.45
C THR A 168 -1.53 11.62 0.34
N TYR A 169 -0.66 10.95 1.14
CA TYR A 169 -1.06 9.81 1.95
C TYR A 169 -0.15 9.61 3.17
N GLN A 170 -0.70 9.78 4.36
CA GLN A 170 0.06 9.78 5.62
C GLN A 170 0.77 8.44 5.90
N ALA A 171 0.25 7.32 5.39
CA ALA A 171 0.83 5.99 5.61
C ALA A 171 2.27 5.86 5.08
N TYR A 172 2.64 6.60 4.02
CA TYR A 172 3.99 6.54 3.47
C TYR A 172 5.06 7.27 4.29
N LEU A 173 4.68 7.97 5.36
CA LEU A 173 5.65 8.46 6.35
C LEU A 173 6.49 7.31 6.91
N SER A 174 5.88 6.18 7.25
CA SER A 174 6.59 4.98 7.73
C SER A 174 7.62 4.47 6.72
N PHE A 175 7.31 4.53 5.43
CA PHE A 175 8.24 4.13 4.37
C PHE A 175 9.52 4.97 4.38
N ALA A 176 9.38 6.30 4.46
CA ALA A 176 10.52 7.22 4.56
C ALA A 176 11.32 7.01 5.86
N VAL A 177 10.63 6.83 6.99
CA VAL A 177 11.27 6.68 8.31
C VAL A 177 12.08 5.39 8.39
N ILE A 178 11.57 4.24 7.89
CA ILE A 178 12.34 2.98 7.86
C ILE A 178 13.59 3.13 6.99
N LEU A 179 13.49 3.79 5.84
CA LEU A 179 14.66 4.09 5.01
C LEU A 179 15.66 4.98 5.74
N CYS A 180 15.22 6.03 6.46
CA CYS A 180 16.09 6.86 7.29
C CYS A 180 16.79 6.03 8.38
N VAL A 181 16.05 5.18 9.10
CA VAL A 181 16.61 4.29 10.12
C VAL A 181 17.68 3.39 9.51
N TYR A 182 17.41 2.77 8.37
CA TYR A 182 18.41 1.94 7.70
C TYR A 182 19.65 2.72 7.27
N MET A 183 19.49 3.92 6.73
CA MET A 183 20.61 4.78 6.36
C MET A 183 21.44 5.21 7.57
N ILE A 184 20.79 5.49 8.71
CA ILE A 184 21.47 5.81 9.98
C ILE A 184 22.24 4.59 10.49
N VAL A 185 21.66 3.41 10.48
CA VAL A 185 22.34 2.15 10.86
C VAL A 185 23.58 1.94 9.98
N ARG A 186 23.47 2.13 8.66
CA ARG A 186 24.62 2.04 7.76
C ARG A 186 25.73 3.03 8.12
N LEU A 187 25.37 4.30 8.40
CA LEU A 187 26.33 5.32 8.83
C LEU A 187 27.05 4.94 10.12
N LEU A 188 26.35 4.33 11.07
CA LEU A 188 26.94 3.88 12.34
C LEU A 188 27.90 2.71 12.14
N ILE A 189 27.58 1.82 11.18
CA ILE A 189 28.40 0.65 10.81
C ILE A 189 29.67 1.04 10.05
N GLU A 190 29.63 2.05 9.22
CA GLU A 190 30.77 2.50 8.41
C GLU A 190 31.85 3.18 9.27
N GLN A 191 33.11 3.12 8.79
CA GLN A 191 34.19 3.86 9.41
C GLN A 191 34.01 5.35 9.16
N GLY A 192 34.45 6.20 10.10
CA GLY A 192 34.37 7.65 9.95
C GLY A 192 34.30 8.37 11.31
N GLU A 193 34.54 9.65 11.28
CA GLU A 193 34.50 10.51 12.47
C GLU A 193 33.08 10.62 13.04
N TRP A 194 32.95 10.56 14.36
CA TRP A 194 31.68 10.64 15.05
C TRP A 194 30.92 11.95 14.78
N LYS A 195 31.65 13.06 14.72
CA LYS A 195 31.06 14.37 14.43
C LYS A 195 30.37 14.42 13.06
N ASP A 196 30.97 13.81 12.04
CA ASP A 196 30.39 13.76 10.70
C ASP A 196 29.17 12.82 10.64
N LYS A 197 29.22 11.70 11.36
CA LYS A 197 28.06 10.79 11.50
C LYS A 197 26.91 11.52 12.17
N LEU A 198 27.16 12.16 13.31
CA LEU A 198 26.13 12.91 14.03
C LEU A 198 25.51 14.01 13.17
N ARG A 199 26.32 14.77 12.44
CA ARG A 199 25.85 15.80 11.50
C ARG A 199 24.90 15.19 10.43
N LYS A 200 25.25 14.02 9.87
CA LYS A 200 24.40 13.34 8.90
C LYS A 200 23.10 12.84 9.53
N VAL A 201 23.14 12.26 10.73
CA VAL A 201 21.95 11.85 11.49
C VAL A 201 21.03 13.04 11.76
N CYS A 202 21.58 14.16 12.25
CA CYS A 202 20.80 15.38 12.47
C CYS A 202 20.09 15.88 11.20
N ARG A 203 20.71 15.71 10.01
CA ARG A 203 20.07 16.12 8.75
C ARG A 203 18.83 15.25 8.40
N TYR A 204 18.85 13.95 8.67
CA TYR A 204 17.68 13.09 8.51
C TYR A 204 16.57 13.49 9.50
N LEU A 205 16.91 13.77 10.75
CA LEU A 205 15.95 14.23 11.76
C LEU A 205 15.36 15.60 11.38
N LEU A 206 16.20 16.56 10.96
CA LEU A 206 15.75 17.88 10.51
C LEU A 206 14.81 17.78 9.29
N MET A 207 15.10 16.89 8.33
CA MET A 207 14.20 16.63 7.21
C MET A 207 12.82 16.18 7.70
N GLY A 208 12.77 15.22 8.64
CA GLY A 208 11.52 14.73 9.20
C GLY A 208 10.71 15.81 9.91
N VAL A 209 11.37 16.54 10.83
CA VAL A 209 10.73 17.60 11.62
C VAL A 209 10.22 18.74 10.72
N ILE A 210 11.08 19.27 9.83
CA ILE A 210 10.68 20.35 8.92
C ILE A 210 9.58 19.90 7.96
N GLY A 211 9.66 18.65 7.45
CA GLY A 211 8.66 18.09 6.55
C GLY A 211 7.28 17.97 7.21
N LEU A 212 7.23 17.49 8.47
CA LEU A 212 5.98 17.39 9.21
C LEU A 212 5.43 18.77 9.60
N ILE A 213 6.29 19.72 10.00
CA ILE A 213 5.84 21.10 10.25
C ILE A 213 5.24 21.70 8.98
N LEU A 214 5.93 21.56 7.84
CA LEU A 214 5.43 22.06 6.55
C LEU A 214 4.08 21.42 6.18
N TYR A 215 3.94 20.10 6.38
CA TYR A 215 2.67 19.38 6.17
C TYR A 215 1.53 19.99 7.00
N VAL A 216 1.75 20.17 8.31
CA VAL A 216 0.73 20.72 9.22
C VAL A 216 0.40 22.17 8.88
N VAL A 217 1.39 23.00 8.58
CA VAL A 217 1.18 24.41 8.23
C VAL A 217 0.33 24.52 6.95
N VAL A 218 0.67 23.77 5.90
CA VAL A 218 -0.10 23.79 4.63
C VAL A 218 -1.52 23.30 4.88
N LEU A 219 -1.71 22.21 5.62
CA LEU A 219 -3.02 21.67 5.97
C LEU A 219 -3.87 22.70 6.72
N SER A 220 -3.31 23.32 7.76
CA SER A 220 -4.02 24.32 8.57
C SER A 220 -4.44 25.55 7.76
N VAL A 221 -3.56 26.01 6.86
CA VAL A 221 -3.88 27.15 5.97
C VAL A 221 -5.01 26.77 5.01
N LEU A 222 -4.96 25.59 4.39
CA LEU A 222 -5.98 25.16 3.44
C LEU A 222 -7.34 24.93 4.10
N LEU A 223 -7.36 24.33 5.29
CA LEU A 223 -8.60 24.17 6.09
C LEU A 223 -9.20 25.55 6.43
N ALA A 224 -8.37 26.50 6.89
CA ALA A 224 -8.82 27.84 7.23
C ALA A 224 -9.36 28.59 5.99
N VAL A 225 -8.69 28.49 4.83
CA VAL A 225 -9.14 29.12 3.57
C VAL A 225 -10.46 28.52 3.09
N GLN A 226 -10.69 27.22 3.28
CA GLN A 226 -11.94 26.57 2.88
C GLN A 226 -13.04 26.63 3.95
N GLY A 227 -12.76 27.14 5.15
CA GLY A 227 -13.71 27.17 6.26
C GLY A 227 -14.13 25.76 6.71
N LYS A 228 -13.24 24.78 6.60
CA LYS A 228 -13.49 23.36 6.92
C LYS A 228 -12.67 22.92 8.13
N GLU A 229 -13.18 21.92 8.86
CA GLU A 229 -12.49 21.25 9.94
C GLU A 229 -12.06 19.83 9.51
N LEU A 230 -11.16 19.22 10.28
CA LEU A 230 -10.79 17.82 10.07
C LEU A 230 -12.00 16.93 10.33
N ALA A 231 -12.28 16.03 9.40
CA ALA A 231 -13.35 15.06 9.52
C ALA A 231 -13.03 14.02 10.61
N SER A 232 -14.08 13.45 11.23
CA SER A 232 -13.93 12.31 12.14
C SER A 232 -13.54 11.01 11.42
N TYR A 233 -13.48 11.04 10.10
CA TYR A 233 -13.16 9.89 9.25
C TYR A 233 -11.83 9.25 9.64
N GLN A 234 -11.85 7.94 9.94
CA GLN A 234 -10.67 7.14 10.30
C GLN A 234 -9.86 7.68 11.49
N GLY A 235 -10.50 8.39 12.41
CA GLY A 235 -9.85 8.93 13.62
C GLY A 235 -8.90 10.13 13.38
N ILE A 236 -8.93 10.76 12.21
CA ILE A 236 -8.04 11.89 11.87
C ILE A 236 -8.36 13.15 12.70
N SER A 237 -9.61 13.36 13.09
CA SER A 237 -9.98 14.43 14.04
C SER A 237 -9.26 14.32 15.38
N GLY A 238 -8.84 13.11 15.75
CA GLY A 238 -8.00 12.84 16.92
C GLY A 238 -6.50 13.06 16.69
N MET A 239 -6.08 13.54 15.52
CA MET A 239 -4.67 13.76 15.19
C MET A 239 -4.03 14.75 16.18
N GLY A 240 -3.09 14.26 16.98
CA GLY A 240 -2.46 15.03 18.05
C GLY A 240 -3.13 14.94 19.44
N ASN A 241 -4.33 14.36 19.55
CA ASN A 241 -4.99 14.08 20.83
C ASN A 241 -4.50 12.75 21.44
N VAL A 242 -3.22 12.69 21.76
CA VAL A 242 -2.60 11.53 22.43
C VAL A 242 -3.18 11.29 23.85
N ALA A 243 -4.01 12.22 24.34
CA ALA A 243 -4.50 12.23 25.71
C ALA A 243 -5.75 11.34 25.96
N GLY A 244 -6.50 10.93 24.93
CA GLY A 244 -7.80 10.26 25.12
C GLY A 244 -7.73 8.77 25.46
N THR A 245 -6.82 8.01 24.86
CA THR A 245 -6.72 6.54 25.01
C THR A 245 -5.49 6.07 25.80
N GLY A 246 -4.76 6.99 26.41
CA GLY A 246 -3.52 6.72 27.11
C GLY A 246 -2.39 6.32 26.14
N LEU A 247 -1.33 7.10 26.08
CA LEU A 247 -0.13 6.86 25.26
C LEU A 247 0.37 5.39 25.35
N LEU A 248 0.28 4.79 26.53
CA LEU A 248 0.66 3.40 26.78
C LEU A 248 -0.24 2.38 26.05
N GLY A 249 -1.54 2.65 25.94
CA GLY A 249 -2.46 1.79 25.18
C GLY A 249 -2.15 1.78 23.70
N ASN A 250 -1.91 2.94 23.10
CA ASN A 250 -1.55 3.08 21.69
C ASN A 250 -0.21 2.40 21.38
N ILE A 251 0.79 2.56 22.25
CA ILE A 251 2.08 1.88 22.12
C ILE A 251 1.88 0.36 22.14
N LYS A 252 1.08 -0.16 23.09
CA LYS A 252 0.77 -1.60 23.13
C LYS A 252 0.15 -2.09 21.82
N ASN A 253 -0.84 -1.37 21.29
CA ASN A 253 -1.51 -1.71 20.03
C ASN A 253 -0.53 -1.75 18.85
N ILE A 254 0.41 -0.81 18.77
CA ILE A 254 1.48 -0.77 17.76
C ILE A 254 2.32 -2.04 17.78
N TYR A 255 2.75 -2.50 18.96
CA TYR A 255 3.55 -3.72 19.08
C TYR A 255 2.73 -4.98 18.80
N VAL A 256 1.50 -5.03 19.29
CA VAL A 256 0.58 -6.15 19.02
C VAL A 256 0.33 -6.26 17.52
N ASP A 257 0.01 -5.16 16.84
CA ASP A 257 -0.20 -5.13 15.38
C ASP A 257 1.07 -5.55 14.63
N PHE A 258 2.23 -5.04 15.04
CA PHE A 258 3.51 -5.41 14.42
C PHE A 258 3.78 -6.91 14.48
N VAL A 259 3.60 -7.52 15.64
CA VAL A 259 3.83 -8.97 15.84
C VAL A 259 2.75 -9.79 15.11
N SER A 260 1.49 -9.39 15.23
CA SER A 260 0.37 -10.06 14.58
C SER A 260 0.50 -10.04 13.06
N PHE A 261 0.77 -8.88 12.46
CA PHE A 261 0.94 -8.79 11.01
C PHE A 261 2.17 -9.57 10.52
N THR A 262 3.28 -9.53 11.27
CA THR A 262 4.48 -10.28 10.89
C THR A 262 4.27 -11.78 10.93
N GLY A 263 3.59 -12.30 11.96
CA GLY A 263 3.49 -13.73 12.22
C GLY A 263 2.20 -14.38 11.71
N ALA A 264 1.08 -13.66 11.73
CA ALA A 264 -0.25 -14.19 11.41
C ALA A 264 -0.98 -13.44 10.30
N GLY A 265 -0.33 -12.41 9.71
CA GLY A 265 -0.96 -11.58 8.68
C GLY A 265 -1.14 -12.24 7.33
N ASN A 266 -0.56 -13.40 7.08
CA ASN A 266 -0.62 -14.16 5.81
C ASN A 266 -0.23 -13.36 4.56
N ILE A 267 0.55 -12.29 4.72
CA ILE A 267 1.00 -11.41 3.63
C ILE A 267 2.51 -11.58 3.37
N LEU A 268 3.34 -11.50 4.42
CA LEU A 268 4.78 -11.71 4.27
C LEU A 268 5.10 -13.14 3.84
N PHE A 269 4.32 -14.08 4.33
CA PHE A 269 4.31 -15.48 3.91
C PHE A 269 2.92 -16.06 4.18
N ASN A 270 2.42 -16.86 3.26
CA ASN A 270 1.08 -17.46 3.29
C ASN A 270 1.09 -18.99 3.03
N ASN A 271 2.26 -19.55 2.81
CA ASN A 271 2.45 -20.99 2.64
C ASN A 271 3.85 -21.41 3.11
N VAL A 272 4.10 -22.72 3.14
CA VAL A 272 5.36 -23.30 3.62
C VAL A 272 6.56 -22.79 2.81
N PHE A 273 6.45 -22.66 1.50
CA PHE A 273 7.56 -22.24 0.64
C PHE A 273 7.94 -20.79 0.86
N SER A 274 6.95 -19.89 0.94
CA SER A 274 7.20 -18.48 1.26
C SER A 274 7.68 -18.30 2.69
N GLY A 275 7.18 -19.09 3.65
CA GLY A 275 7.68 -19.12 5.02
C GLY A 275 9.13 -19.56 5.12
N LEU A 276 9.52 -20.62 4.39
CA LEU A 276 10.92 -21.04 4.29
C LEU A 276 11.80 -19.99 3.63
N ALA A 277 11.31 -19.32 2.58
CA ALA A 277 12.06 -18.25 1.91
C ALA A 277 12.32 -17.07 2.85
N VAL A 278 11.31 -16.61 3.61
CA VAL A 278 11.50 -15.57 4.64
C VAL A 278 12.47 -16.03 5.72
N ALA A 279 12.36 -17.27 6.20
CA ALA A 279 13.27 -17.82 7.20
C ALA A 279 14.72 -17.89 6.68
N VAL A 280 14.94 -18.35 5.45
CA VAL A 280 16.26 -18.38 4.81
C VAL A 280 16.83 -16.97 4.69
N LEU A 281 16.04 -16.01 4.23
CA LEU A 281 16.48 -14.61 4.11
C LEU A 281 16.83 -14.01 5.48
N ALA A 282 16.04 -14.29 6.52
CA ALA A 282 16.32 -13.87 7.89
C ALA A 282 17.61 -14.51 8.44
N VAL A 283 17.82 -15.82 8.21
CA VAL A 283 19.06 -16.51 8.60
C VAL A 283 20.27 -15.92 7.87
N CYS A 284 20.17 -15.68 6.56
CA CYS A 284 21.24 -15.03 5.80
C CYS A 284 21.58 -13.64 6.36
N LEU A 285 20.56 -12.84 6.72
CA LEU A 285 20.74 -11.53 7.35
C LEU A 285 21.43 -11.67 8.72
N ILE A 286 20.92 -12.55 9.61
CA ILE A 286 21.47 -12.77 10.95
C ILE A 286 22.94 -13.21 10.87
N VAL A 287 23.26 -14.21 10.04
CA VAL A 287 24.62 -14.71 9.86
C VAL A 287 25.54 -13.57 9.36
N THR A 288 25.07 -12.77 8.41
CA THR A 288 25.84 -11.63 7.89
C THR A 288 26.08 -10.56 8.97
N VAL A 289 25.06 -10.22 9.77
CA VAL A 289 25.17 -9.29 10.90
C VAL A 289 26.14 -9.83 11.94
N VAL A 290 26.03 -11.10 12.35
CA VAL A 290 26.92 -11.74 13.34
C VAL A 290 28.37 -11.73 12.85
N ARG A 291 28.62 -12.16 11.60
CA ARG A 291 29.97 -12.12 11.01
C ARG A 291 30.56 -10.72 11.00
N LYS A 292 29.76 -9.71 10.61
CA LYS A 292 30.18 -8.30 10.60
C LYS A 292 30.47 -7.79 12.00
N THR A 293 29.65 -8.16 12.98
CA THR A 293 29.79 -7.76 14.38
C THR A 293 31.04 -8.36 15.00
N ILE A 294 31.32 -9.64 14.77
CA ILE A 294 32.50 -10.34 15.28
C ILE A 294 33.75 -9.80 14.60
N GLY A 295 33.79 -9.71 13.27
CA GLY A 295 34.93 -9.23 12.50
C GLY A 295 35.29 -7.79 12.80
N GLY A 296 34.31 -6.93 13.05
CA GLY A 296 34.49 -5.54 13.45
C GLY A 296 34.73 -5.32 14.96
N LYS A 297 34.71 -6.38 15.76
CA LYS A 297 34.76 -6.35 17.24
C LYS A 297 33.71 -5.41 17.86
N TRP A 298 32.55 -5.28 17.22
CA TRP A 298 31.49 -4.35 17.60
C TRP A 298 30.78 -4.76 18.87
N TRP A 299 30.70 -6.08 19.13
CA TRP A 299 30.15 -6.63 20.35
C TRP A 299 30.85 -6.13 21.63
N LYS A 300 32.06 -5.53 21.53
CA LYS A 300 32.76 -4.88 22.63
C LYS A 300 32.33 -3.42 22.86
N LYS A 301 31.53 -2.82 21.98
CA LYS A 301 31.15 -1.41 22.04
C LYS A 301 29.73 -1.27 22.64
N LEU A 302 29.60 -0.47 23.69
CA LEU A 302 28.31 -0.15 24.31
C LEU A 302 27.32 0.46 23.28
N THR A 303 27.82 1.25 22.32
CA THR A 303 27.03 1.84 21.25
C THR A 303 26.33 0.81 20.37
N PHE A 304 26.90 -0.39 20.21
CA PHE A 304 26.26 -1.49 19.48
C PHE A 304 24.98 -1.96 20.18
N TYR A 305 25.04 -2.17 21.48
CA TYR A 305 23.88 -2.60 22.26
C TYR A 305 22.81 -1.53 22.35
N ALA A 306 23.23 -0.24 22.46
CA ALA A 306 22.30 0.88 22.43
C ALA A 306 21.55 0.96 21.08
N VAL A 307 22.25 0.79 19.96
CA VAL A 307 21.63 0.76 18.63
C VAL A 307 20.69 -0.44 18.49
N LEU A 308 21.11 -1.63 18.95
CA LEU A 308 20.27 -2.84 18.89
C LEU A 308 18.98 -2.66 19.71
N LEU A 309 19.09 -2.10 20.91
CA LEU A 309 17.93 -1.79 21.75
C LEU A 309 17.01 -0.75 21.09
N LEU A 310 17.58 0.34 20.54
CA LEU A 310 16.81 1.36 19.82
C LEU A 310 16.09 0.79 18.59
N LEU A 311 16.73 -0.14 17.86
CA LEU A 311 16.08 -0.82 16.75
C LEU A 311 14.96 -1.74 17.23
N ALA A 312 15.21 -2.56 18.27
CA ALA A 312 14.20 -3.46 18.80
C ALA A 312 12.96 -2.72 19.31
N LEU A 313 13.16 -1.58 19.97
CA LEU A 313 12.06 -0.74 20.48
C LEU A 313 11.50 0.22 19.43
N GLY A 314 12.29 0.72 18.53
CA GLY A 314 11.89 1.76 17.57
C GLY A 314 11.28 1.24 16.27
N LEU A 315 11.68 0.04 15.80
CA LEU A 315 11.19 -0.47 14.51
C LEU A 315 9.68 -0.71 14.49
N PRO A 316 9.03 -1.32 15.50
CA PRO A 316 7.58 -1.45 15.50
C PRO A 316 6.87 -0.09 15.41
N VAL A 317 7.37 0.90 16.14
CA VAL A 317 6.84 2.27 16.12
C VAL A 317 7.07 2.92 14.76
N ALA A 318 8.28 2.84 14.21
CA ALA A 318 8.60 3.39 12.89
C ALA A 318 7.78 2.76 11.76
N THR A 319 7.43 1.48 11.88
CA THR A 319 6.61 0.75 10.90
C THR A 319 5.16 1.18 10.95
N ASN A 320 4.62 1.38 12.14
CA ASN A 320 3.20 1.62 12.39
C ASN A 320 2.89 3.06 12.82
N LEU A 321 3.62 4.05 12.27
CA LEU A 321 3.41 5.47 12.61
C LEU A 321 1.98 5.95 12.34
N ILE A 322 1.28 5.34 11.41
CA ILE A 322 -0.12 5.67 11.13
C ILE A 322 -1.01 5.48 12.35
N LEU A 323 -0.74 4.48 13.20
CA LEU A 323 -1.49 4.23 14.43
C LEU A 323 -1.22 5.29 15.52
N ILE A 324 -0.16 6.11 15.38
CA ILE A 324 0.06 7.28 16.22
C ILE A 324 -0.72 8.48 15.68
N ILE A 325 -0.76 8.63 14.35
CA ILE A 325 -1.44 9.74 13.67
C ILE A 325 -2.97 9.58 13.79
N SER A 326 -3.46 8.36 13.57
CA SER A 326 -4.87 7.98 13.58
C SER A 326 -5.05 6.67 14.34
N PRO A 327 -5.24 6.69 15.66
CA PRO A 327 -5.32 5.46 16.48
C PRO A 327 -6.46 4.52 16.09
N ASP A 328 -7.58 5.08 15.61
CA ASP A 328 -8.80 4.34 15.26
C ASP A 328 -8.87 3.99 13.76
N VAL A 329 -7.75 4.13 13.04
CA VAL A 329 -7.71 3.83 11.60
C VAL A 329 -7.91 2.34 11.34
N THR A 330 -8.75 2.00 10.35
CA THR A 330 -8.76 0.66 9.76
C THR A 330 -7.48 0.49 8.96
N TYR A 331 -6.55 -0.31 9.50
CA TYR A 331 -5.19 -0.40 8.95
C TYR A 331 -5.12 -1.37 7.78
N HIS A 332 -5.58 -0.92 6.61
CA HIS A 332 -5.60 -1.69 5.36
C HIS A 332 -4.21 -2.07 4.85
N LEU A 333 -4.14 -3.12 4.02
CA LEU A 333 -2.88 -3.61 3.46
C LEU A 333 -2.15 -2.57 2.60
N LEU A 334 -2.88 -1.76 1.84
CA LEU A 334 -2.29 -0.67 1.03
C LEU A 334 -1.50 0.36 1.87
N MET A 335 -1.83 0.50 3.16
CA MET A 335 -1.12 1.36 4.12
C MET A 335 0.14 0.70 4.69
N ARG A 336 0.37 -0.60 4.42
CA ARG A 336 1.46 -1.42 4.98
C ARG A 336 2.60 -1.67 4.00
N TYR A 337 2.71 -0.84 2.98
CA TYR A 337 3.72 -1.04 1.93
C TYR A 337 5.17 -1.02 2.46
N GLN A 338 5.44 -0.28 3.55
CA GLN A 338 6.77 -0.23 4.19
C GLN A 338 7.30 -1.58 4.63
N TRP A 339 6.46 -2.60 4.79
CA TRP A 339 6.89 -3.94 5.18
C TRP A 339 7.79 -4.60 4.14
N VAL A 340 7.65 -4.26 2.85
CA VAL A 340 8.57 -4.76 1.80
C VAL A 340 10.01 -4.32 2.05
N LEU A 341 10.22 -3.19 2.74
CA LEU A 341 11.56 -2.69 3.03
C LEU A 341 12.37 -3.66 3.90
N TYR A 342 11.74 -4.45 4.76
CA TYR A 342 12.45 -5.47 5.54
C TYR A 342 13.12 -6.51 4.64
N LEU A 343 12.42 -6.94 3.59
CA LEU A 343 12.93 -7.89 2.59
C LEU A 343 14.02 -7.25 1.73
N ILE A 344 13.77 -6.04 1.25
CA ILE A 344 14.72 -5.26 0.43
C ILE A 344 16.01 -4.97 1.22
N ILE A 345 15.88 -4.54 2.48
CA ILE A 345 17.02 -4.26 3.37
C ILE A 345 17.82 -5.55 3.64
N ALA A 346 17.14 -6.68 3.82
CA ALA A 346 17.83 -7.95 4.03
C ALA A 346 18.66 -8.34 2.79
N VAL A 347 18.09 -8.22 1.59
CA VAL A 347 18.80 -8.49 0.32
C VAL A 347 19.98 -7.52 0.13
N ASP A 348 19.80 -6.19 0.34
CA ASP A 348 20.90 -5.22 0.25
C ASP A 348 22.00 -5.52 1.27
N PHE A 349 21.64 -5.77 2.52
CA PHE A 349 22.61 -5.99 3.59
C PHE A 349 23.44 -7.26 3.35
N VAL A 350 22.81 -8.37 2.95
CA VAL A 350 23.50 -9.62 2.61
C VAL A 350 24.41 -9.40 1.42
N SER A 351 23.94 -8.82 0.32
CA SER A 351 24.74 -8.61 -0.89
C SER A 351 25.94 -7.68 -0.62
N ARG A 352 25.76 -6.67 0.19
CA ARG A 352 26.79 -5.68 0.53
C ARG A 352 27.88 -6.20 1.44
N TYR A 353 27.52 -6.96 2.45
CA TYR A 353 28.42 -7.32 3.53
C TYR A 353 28.89 -8.78 3.50
N ALA A 354 28.12 -9.69 2.89
CA ALA A 354 28.59 -11.03 2.62
C ALA A 354 29.57 -11.07 1.43
N GLY A 355 29.33 -10.27 0.37
CA GLY A 355 30.18 -10.24 -0.84
C GLY A 355 31.51 -9.49 -0.73
N LYS A 356 31.75 -8.72 0.33
CA LYS A 356 32.92 -7.81 0.45
C LYS A 356 34.23 -8.45 0.93
N GLN A 357 34.33 -9.76 1.10
CA GLN A 357 35.64 -10.39 1.25
C GLN A 357 36.20 -10.71 -0.15
N ASN A 358 36.58 -9.66 -0.87
CA ASN A 358 37.07 -9.74 -2.23
C ASN A 358 38.49 -10.23 -2.35
N THR A 359 38.61 -11.34 -2.98
CA THR A 359 39.44 -11.44 -4.19
C THR A 359 38.53 -11.94 -5.30
N VAL A 360 38.55 -11.24 -6.44
CA VAL A 360 37.95 -11.75 -7.68
C VAL A 360 38.56 -13.13 -7.93
N CYS A 361 37.85 -14.19 -7.55
CA CYS A 361 38.23 -15.54 -7.92
C CYS A 361 37.89 -15.67 -9.40
N ALA A 362 38.88 -15.72 -10.26
CA ALA A 362 38.71 -15.93 -11.69
C ALA A 362 38.25 -17.37 -11.99
N ASP A 363 38.32 -18.29 -11.00
CA ASP A 363 37.95 -19.69 -11.17
C ASP A 363 37.16 -20.21 -9.97
N PHE A 364 36.08 -20.96 -10.25
CA PHE A 364 35.17 -21.56 -9.26
C PHE A 364 35.90 -22.52 -8.29
N ARG A 365 36.99 -23.17 -8.75
CA ARG A 365 37.82 -24.06 -7.92
C ARG A 365 38.62 -23.31 -6.86
N GLU A 366 39.19 -22.16 -7.20
CA GLU A 366 39.96 -21.30 -6.30
C GLU A 366 39.08 -20.68 -5.20
N CYS A 367 37.79 -20.48 -5.51
CA CYS A 367 36.79 -19.99 -4.56
C CYS A 367 36.40 -21.06 -3.51
N MET A 368 36.43 -22.35 -3.88
CA MET A 368 36.11 -23.47 -2.98
C MET A 368 37.22 -23.75 -1.96
N GLU A 369 38.48 -23.48 -2.27
CA GLU A 369 39.62 -23.75 -1.39
C GLU A 369 39.80 -22.72 -0.26
N ARG A 370 39.16 -21.54 -0.37
CA ARG A 370 39.15 -20.51 0.68
C ARG A 370 37.83 -20.54 1.46
N THR A 371 37.81 -21.25 2.56
CA THR A 371 36.62 -21.46 3.45
C THR A 371 35.80 -20.20 3.77
N GLY A 372 36.41 -19.00 3.77
CA GLY A 372 35.71 -17.74 4.00
C GLY A 372 34.94 -17.17 2.78
N GLY A 373 35.42 -17.43 1.56
CA GLY A 373 34.80 -16.96 0.30
C GLY A 373 33.57 -17.81 -0.08
N CYS A 374 33.64 -19.13 0.20
CA CYS A 374 32.56 -20.06 -0.08
C CYS A 374 31.27 -19.72 0.69
N VAL A 375 31.36 -19.49 2.00
CA VAL A 375 30.19 -19.13 2.83
C VAL A 375 29.53 -17.82 2.37
N SER A 376 30.33 -16.83 1.95
CA SER A 376 29.82 -15.55 1.44
C SER A 376 29.05 -15.72 0.13
N GLY A 377 29.53 -16.54 -0.77
CA GLY A 377 28.86 -16.87 -2.02
C GLY A 377 27.52 -17.60 -1.78
N TRP A 378 27.52 -18.59 -0.89
CA TRP A 378 26.29 -19.32 -0.53
C TRP A 378 25.22 -18.42 0.10
N LEU A 379 25.60 -17.48 0.99
CA LEU A 379 24.65 -16.52 1.59
C LEU A 379 24.00 -15.64 0.51
N CYS A 380 24.78 -15.13 -0.44
CA CYS A 380 24.24 -14.33 -1.54
C CYS A 380 23.31 -15.15 -2.43
N TRP A 381 23.67 -16.40 -2.78
CA TRP A 381 22.83 -17.29 -3.56
C TRP A 381 21.54 -17.64 -2.82
N ALA A 382 21.62 -18.05 -1.54
CA ALA A 382 20.46 -18.40 -0.75
C ALA A 382 19.49 -17.21 -0.60
N ALA A 383 20.01 -16.01 -0.34
CA ALA A 383 19.19 -14.80 -0.26
C ALA A 383 18.54 -14.45 -1.61
N SER A 384 19.26 -14.65 -2.74
CA SER A 384 18.72 -14.40 -4.07
C SER A 384 17.61 -15.38 -4.43
N VAL A 385 17.81 -16.67 -4.17
CA VAL A 385 16.79 -17.71 -4.41
C VAL A 385 15.56 -17.45 -3.53
N ALA A 386 15.75 -17.14 -2.26
CA ALA A 386 14.65 -16.78 -1.36
C ALA A 386 13.86 -15.56 -1.88
N ALA A 387 14.54 -14.53 -2.35
CA ALA A 387 13.87 -13.36 -2.94
C ALA A 387 13.07 -13.72 -4.20
N VAL A 388 13.60 -14.57 -5.09
CA VAL A 388 12.86 -15.05 -6.29
C VAL A 388 11.61 -15.83 -5.89
N ILE A 389 11.72 -16.73 -4.89
CA ILE A 389 10.56 -17.49 -4.38
C ILE A 389 9.49 -16.52 -3.83
N LEU A 390 9.90 -15.50 -3.09
CA LEU A 390 8.97 -14.49 -2.54
C LEU A 390 8.31 -13.68 -3.65
N ILE A 391 9.05 -13.20 -4.65
CA ILE A 391 8.50 -12.46 -5.80
C ILE A 391 7.45 -13.32 -6.52
N PHE A 392 7.77 -14.60 -6.77
CA PHE A 392 6.83 -15.51 -7.42
C PHE A 392 5.59 -15.78 -6.56
N ASN A 393 5.78 -16.02 -5.26
CA ASN A 393 4.67 -16.22 -4.33
C ASN A 393 3.74 -15.01 -4.26
N TYR A 394 4.29 -13.79 -4.21
CA TYR A 394 3.52 -12.56 -4.22
C TYR A 394 2.77 -12.37 -5.54
N ALA A 395 3.41 -12.66 -6.67
CA ALA A 395 2.76 -12.61 -7.97
C ALA A 395 1.54 -13.56 -8.03
N VAL A 396 1.66 -14.77 -7.48
CA VAL A 396 0.55 -15.73 -7.38
C VAL A 396 -0.55 -15.17 -6.46
N THR A 397 -0.19 -14.65 -5.30
CA THR A 397 -1.14 -14.07 -4.32
C THR A 397 -1.93 -12.91 -4.94
N ASP A 398 -1.24 -12.00 -5.63
CA ASP A 398 -1.86 -10.85 -6.30
C ASP A 398 -2.85 -11.29 -7.38
N ASN A 399 -2.49 -12.29 -8.18
CA ASN A 399 -3.38 -12.78 -9.23
C ASN A 399 -4.58 -13.58 -8.68
N ILE A 400 -4.44 -14.26 -7.55
CA ILE A 400 -5.58 -14.85 -6.83
C ILE A 400 -6.53 -13.74 -6.36
N ALA A 401 -5.98 -12.65 -5.80
CA ALA A 401 -6.78 -11.51 -5.35
C ALA A 401 -7.52 -10.83 -6.51
N TYR A 402 -6.88 -10.67 -7.66
CA TYR A 402 -7.52 -10.13 -8.87
C TYR A 402 -8.64 -11.04 -9.38
N ALA A 403 -8.40 -12.35 -9.46
CA ALA A 403 -9.44 -13.30 -9.84
C ALA A 403 -10.63 -13.30 -8.86
N ASN A 404 -10.36 -13.05 -7.58
CA ASN A 404 -11.41 -12.90 -6.56
C ASN A 404 -12.25 -11.64 -6.80
N LEU A 405 -11.61 -10.52 -7.08
CA LEU A 405 -12.28 -9.26 -7.38
C LEU A 405 -13.14 -9.37 -8.64
N GLU A 406 -12.65 -10.03 -9.69
CA GLU A 406 -13.38 -10.29 -10.92
C GLU A 406 -14.63 -11.13 -10.66
N LYS A 407 -14.51 -12.25 -9.93
CA LYS A 407 -15.67 -13.08 -9.57
C LYS A 407 -16.67 -12.35 -8.69
N LYS A 408 -16.22 -11.50 -7.80
CA LYS A 408 -17.07 -10.65 -6.98
C LYS A 408 -17.88 -9.67 -7.85
N TYR A 409 -17.23 -9.05 -8.83
CA TYR A 409 -17.89 -8.19 -9.81
C TYR A 409 -18.95 -8.97 -10.63
N GLU A 410 -18.58 -10.14 -11.18
CA GLU A 410 -19.50 -10.97 -11.97
C GLU A 410 -20.74 -11.39 -11.17
N LYS A 411 -20.54 -11.81 -9.92
CA LYS A 411 -21.65 -12.16 -9.01
C LYS A 411 -22.55 -10.96 -8.72
N THR A 412 -21.94 -9.79 -8.47
CA THR A 412 -22.67 -8.54 -8.23
C THR A 412 -23.48 -8.15 -9.47
N TYR A 413 -22.88 -8.24 -10.65
CA TYR A 413 -23.56 -7.98 -11.92
C TYR A 413 -24.77 -8.89 -12.11
N ALA A 414 -24.59 -10.20 -11.96
CA ALA A 414 -25.67 -11.17 -12.08
C ALA A 414 -26.77 -10.97 -11.04
N TYR A 415 -26.43 -10.55 -9.83
CA TYR A 415 -27.37 -10.22 -8.78
C TYR A 415 -28.19 -8.98 -9.15
N CYS A 416 -27.53 -7.89 -9.54
CA CYS A 416 -28.18 -6.63 -9.88
C CYS A 416 -29.06 -6.73 -11.13
N VAL A 417 -28.67 -7.51 -12.14
CA VAL A 417 -29.53 -7.77 -13.31
C VAL A 417 -30.87 -8.43 -12.89
N ARG A 418 -30.81 -9.45 -12.03
CA ARG A 418 -32.02 -10.12 -11.53
C ARG A 418 -32.86 -9.22 -10.63
N LEU A 419 -32.21 -8.39 -9.82
CA LEU A 419 -32.90 -7.45 -8.95
C LEU A 419 -33.59 -6.35 -9.75
N LEU A 420 -32.93 -5.80 -10.76
CA LEU A 420 -33.47 -4.80 -11.66
C LEU A 420 -34.67 -5.35 -12.44
N ASP A 421 -34.57 -6.55 -13.00
CA ASP A 421 -35.69 -7.25 -13.67
C ASP A 421 -36.90 -7.42 -12.73
N ARG A 422 -36.67 -7.79 -11.47
CA ARG A 422 -37.71 -7.89 -10.45
C ARG A 422 -38.35 -6.52 -10.15
N ILE A 423 -37.57 -5.47 -10.03
CA ILE A 423 -38.06 -4.10 -9.81
C ILE A 423 -38.96 -3.68 -10.97
N GLU A 424 -38.48 -3.82 -12.20
CA GLU A 424 -39.20 -3.40 -13.41
C GLU A 424 -40.48 -4.19 -13.68
N GLN A 425 -40.53 -5.46 -13.27
CA GLN A 425 -41.71 -6.31 -13.44
C GLN A 425 -42.72 -6.23 -12.28
N THR A 426 -42.41 -5.50 -11.23
CA THR A 426 -43.33 -5.37 -10.08
C THR A 426 -44.53 -4.51 -10.44
N GLU A 427 -45.72 -5.00 -10.10
CA GLU A 427 -46.98 -4.27 -10.33
C GLU A 427 -46.95 -2.88 -9.69
N GLY A 428 -47.31 -1.87 -10.45
CA GLY A 428 -47.26 -0.47 -10.03
C GLY A 428 -45.90 0.24 -10.29
N TYR A 429 -44.93 -0.45 -10.89
CA TYR A 429 -43.69 0.19 -11.32
C TYR A 429 -43.92 1.23 -12.43
N TYR A 430 -43.26 2.34 -12.34
CA TYR A 430 -43.07 3.31 -13.42
C TYR A 430 -41.69 3.95 -13.31
N GLN A 431 -41.15 4.41 -14.45
CA GLN A 431 -39.83 5.02 -14.48
C GLN A 431 -39.80 6.28 -13.60
N GLY A 432 -38.84 6.33 -12.64
CA GLY A 432 -38.72 7.42 -11.69
C GLY A 432 -39.53 7.25 -10.41
N ILE A 433 -40.20 6.10 -10.20
CA ILE A 433 -40.83 5.78 -8.92
C ILE A 433 -39.81 5.93 -7.77
N PRO A 434 -40.15 6.55 -6.64
CA PRO A 434 -39.27 6.55 -5.47
C PRO A 434 -39.02 5.13 -4.96
N ILE A 435 -37.76 4.79 -4.70
CA ILE A 435 -37.34 3.45 -4.27
C ILE A 435 -36.74 3.51 -2.88
N ALA A 436 -37.34 2.78 -1.94
CA ALA A 436 -36.73 2.47 -0.67
C ALA A 436 -36.03 1.12 -0.77
N MET A 437 -34.73 1.14 -0.98
CA MET A 437 -33.93 -0.07 -0.98
C MET A 437 -33.11 -0.13 0.30
N ILE A 438 -33.49 -1.04 1.17
CA ILE A 438 -32.96 -1.16 2.50
C ILE A 438 -32.25 -2.50 2.64
N GLY A 439 -31.06 -2.44 3.17
CA GLY A 439 -30.20 -3.59 3.38
C GLY A 439 -28.97 -3.57 2.46
N VAL A 440 -27.96 -4.26 2.92
CA VAL A 440 -26.70 -4.46 2.22
C VAL A 440 -26.67 -5.90 1.75
N VAL A 441 -26.24 -6.12 0.52
CA VAL A 441 -25.95 -7.47 0.06
C VAL A 441 -24.72 -7.95 0.81
N GLY A 442 -24.94 -8.79 1.82
CA GLY A 442 -23.88 -9.33 2.67
C GLY A 442 -23.06 -10.41 1.97
N ASP A 443 -21.98 -10.79 2.61
CA ASP A 443 -21.04 -11.83 2.13
C ASP A 443 -21.69 -13.19 1.93
N GLU A 444 -22.78 -13.47 2.61
CA GLU A 444 -23.58 -14.70 2.45
C GLU A 444 -24.11 -14.88 1.04
N GLN A 445 -24.38 -13.78 0.34
CA GLN A 445 -24.86 -13.81 -1.05
C GLN A 445 -23.70 -13.85 -2.06
N PHE A 446 -22.50 -13.57 -1.62
CA PHE A 446 -21.26 -13.62 -2.41
C PHE A 446 -20.21 -14.49 -1.69
N PRO A 447 -20.45 -15.80 -1.57
CA PRO A 447 -19.56 -16.68 -0.82
C PRO A 447 -18.15 -16.67 -1.43
N VAL A 448 -17.16 -16.46 -0.57
CA VAL A 448 -15.77 -16.61 -0.92
C VAL A 448 -15.46 -18.10 -1.07
N THR A 449 -14.64 -18.47 -2.04
CA THR A 449 -14.09 -19.82 -2.07
C THR A 449 -13.03 -19.93 -0.99
N ASP A 450 -12.95 -21.05 -0.28
CA ASP A 450 -12.02 -21.28 0.82
C ASP A 450 -10.56 -21.01 0.40
N ILE A 451 -10.19 -21.43 -0.81
CA ILE A 451 -8.85 -21.24 -1.37
C ILE A 451 -8.49 -19.75 -1.48
N THR A 452 -9.40 -18.93 -1.98
CA THR A 452 -9.14 -17.51 -2.20
C THR A 452 -9.18 -16.70 -0.92
N GLY A 453 -10.06 -17.03 0.01
CA GLY A 453 -10.16 -16.39 1.33
C GLY A 453 -8.92 -16.62 2.19
N GLU A 454 -8.37 -17.83 2.18
CA GLU A 454 -7.17 -18.16 2.93
C GLU A 454 -5.94 -17.32 2.48
N PHE A 455 -5.74 -17.18 1.18
CA PHE A 455 -4.58 -16.46 0.64
C PHE A 455 -4.73 -14.94 0.63
N THR A 456 -5.94 -14.42 0.56
CA THR A 456 -6.20 -12.98 0.38
C THR A 456 -6.93 -12.34 1.56
N GLY A 457 -7.08 -13.03 2.68
CA GLY A 457 -7.89 -12.63 3.83
C GLY A 457 -7.62 -11.24 4.42
N ASN A 458 -6.41 -10.69 4.21
CA ASN A 458 -6.05 -9.35 4.66
C ASN A 458 -5.97 -8.30 3.52
N MET A 459 -6.38 -8.67 2.30
CA MET A 459 -6.42 -7.77 1.15
C MET A 459 -7.84 -7.19 1.00
N ILE A 460 -8.20 -6.27 1.90
CA ILE A 460 -9.52 -5.64 1.94
C ILE A 460 -9.86 -5.02 0.58
N GLY A 461 -11.10 -5.20 0.16
CA GLY A 461 -11.60 -4.79 -1.16
C GLY A 461 -11.38 -5.82 -2.27
N MET A 462 -10.57 -6.87 -2.05
CA MET A 462 -10.26 -7.92 -3.02
C MET A 462 -10.69 -9.31 -2.55
N ASN A 463 -11.00 -9.48 -1.27
CA ASN A 463 -11.53 -10.70 -0.67
C ASN A 463 -13.07 -10.75 -0.75
N GLY A 464 -13.72 -11.59 0.03
CA GLY A 464 -15.14 -11.87 -0.01
C GLY A 464 -16.11 -10.74 0.31
N ASP A 465 -15.62 -9.53 0.60
CA ASP A 465 -16.50 -8.39 0.90
C ASP A 465 -17.43 -8.04 -0.26
N SER A 466 -18.63 -7.57 0.04
CA SER A 466 -19.57 -7.10 -0.98
C SER A 466 -19.04 -5.89 -1.75
N LEU A 467 -19.50 -5.67 -2.97
CA LEU A 467 -19.33 -4.39 -3.69
C LEU A 467 -20.40 -3.37 -3.30
N LEU A 468 -21.52 -3.81 -2.72
CA LEU A 468 -22.71 -3.01 -2.51
C LEU A 468 -22.98 -2.86 -1.01
N TYR A 469 -22.37 -1.85 -0.39
CA TYR A 469 -22.54 -1.56 1.03
C TYR A 469 -23.64 -0.54 1.32
N THR A 470 -23.89 0.37 0.38
CA THR A 470 -24.79 1.51 0.56
C THR A 470 -25.74 1.65 -0.61
N GLY A 471 -26.84 2.42 -0.43
CA GLY A 471 -27.72 2.80 -1.52
C GLY A 471 -26.97 3.49 -2.67
N ALA A 472 -25.98 4.32 -2.36
CA ALA A 472 -25.14 4.99 -3.36
C ALA A 472 -24.32 3.99 -4.21
N ASN A 473 -23.81 2.90 -3.60
CA ASN A 473 -23.14 1.85 -4.35
C ASN A 473 -24.07 1.14 -5.33
N TYR A 474 -25.32 0.87 -4.91
CA TYR A 474 -26.34 0.29 -5.80
C TYR A 474 -26.69 1.24 -6.94
N GLU A 475 -26.93 2.51 -6.64
CA GLU A 475 -27.22 3.52 -7.65
C GLU A 475 -26.08 3.64 -8.66
N ALA A 476 -24.85 3.78 -8.19
CA ALA A 476 -23.68 3.85 -9.05
C ALA A 476 -23.51 2.61 -9.91
N PHE A 477 -23.65 1.41 -9.32
CA PHE A 477 -23.50 0.16 -10.04
C PHE A 477 -24.59 0.00 -11.12
N MET A 478 -25.87 0.19 -10.77
CA MET A 478 -26.96 0.08 -11.73
C MET A 478 -26.88 1.11 -12.84
N LYS A 479 -26.53 2.34 -12.52
CA LYS A 479 -26.37 3.42 -13.49
C LYS A 479 -25.20 3.20 -14.45
N HIS A 480 -24.02 2.88 -13.94
CA HIS A 480 -22.79 2.85 -14.75
C HIS A 480 -22.57 1.50 -15.44
N TYR A 481 -23.01 0.40 -14.88
CA TYR A 481 -22.81 -0.95 -15.43
C TYR A 481 -24.04 -1.57 -16.04
N LEU A 482 -25.26 -1.18 -15.60
CA LEU A 482 -26.51 -1.71 -16.16
C LEU A 482 -27.30 -0.68 -17.00
N GLY A 483 -26.89 0.59 -16.97
CA GLY A 483 -27.58 1.66 -17.71
C GLY A 483 -28.96 2.04 -17.15
N ALA A 484 -29.25 1.64 -15.90
CA ALA A 484 -30.53 1.90 -15.23
C ALA A 484 -30.39 3.00 -14.19
N THR A 485 -31.13 4.09 -14.35
CA THR A 485 -31.21 5.17 -13.36
C THR A 485 -32.44 4.94 -12.48
N LEU A 486 -32.21 4.63 -11.21
CA LEU A 486 -33.23 4.43 -10.20
C LEU A 486 -33.29 5.65 -9.27
N ASN A 487 -34.48 5.96 -8.76
CA ASN A 487 -34.72 7.11 -7.89
C ASN A 487 -34.75 6.64 -6.43
N PHE A 488 -33.57 6.44 -5.82
CA PHE A 488 -33.47 6.02 -4.43
C PHE A 488 -33.84 7.17 -3.48
N LEU A 489 -34.57 6.82 -2.42
CA LEU A 489 -34.90 7.74 -1.34
C LEU A 489 -33.66 8.02 -0.46
N GLU A 490 -33.64 9.19 0.15
CA GLU A 490 -32.62 9.55 1.14
C GLU A 490 -32.71 8.63 2.37
N PRO A 491 -31.56 8.33 3.03
CA PRO A 491 -31.49 7.41 4.17
C PRO A 491 -32.45 7.75 5.32
N GLU A 492 -32.67 9.04 5.58
CA GLU A 492 -33.55 9.52 6.64
C GLU A 492 -35.01 9.09 6.40
N VAL A 493 -35.48 9.17 5.15
CA VAL A 493 -36.84 8.75 4.77
C VAL A 493 -36.97 7.23 4.81
N MET A 494 -35.93 6.51 4.39
CA MET A 494 -35.91 5.05 4.40
C MET A 494 -35.95 4.47 5.84
N ASN A 495 -35.51 5.21 6.84
CA ASN A 495 -35.50 4.74 8.22
C ASN A 495 -36.90 4.45 8.76
N ASP A 496 -37.89 5.29 8.45
CA ASP A 496 -39.27 5.08 8.88
C ASP A 496 -39.88 3.86 8.17
N ILE A 497 -39.56 3.69 6.89
CA ILE A 497 -39.99 2.53 6.08
C ILE A 497 -39.39 1.23 6.65
N TYR A 498 -38.15 1.25 7.08
CA TYR A 498 -37.45 0.10 7.63
C TYR A 498 -38.16 -0.52 8.84
N TYR A 499 -38.86 0.29 9.64
CA TYR A 499 -39.59 -0.16 10.83
C TYR A 499 -41.08 -0.39 10.55
N SER A 500 -41.58 -0.19 9.33
CA SER A 500 -42.97 -0.43 9.00
C SER A 500 -43.31 -1.92 8.97
N ASP A 501 -44.56 -2.25 9.31
CA ASP A 501 -45.05 -3.63 9.31
C ASP A 501 -44.98 -4.20 7.89
N GLU A 502 -45.28 -3.38 6.89
CA GLU A 502 -45.25 -3.77 5.48
C GLU A 502 -43.86 -4.20 5.02
N TYR A 503 -42.79 -3.53 5.50
CA TYR A 503 -41.42 -3.90 5.17
C TYR A 503 -40.96 -5.13 5.96
N VAL A 504 -41.36 -5.24 7.22
CA VAL A 504 -40.98 -6.38 8.10
C VAL A 504 -41.49 -7.70 7.52
N GLU A 505 -42.73 -7.73 7.02
CA GLU A 505 -43.36 -8.92 6.43
C GLU A 505 -42.78 -9.32 5.06
N MET A 506 -41.97 -8.48 4.43
CA MET A 506 -41.38 -8.81 3.14
C MET A 506 -40.30 -9.90 3.26
N ASP A 507 -40.27 -10.75 2.24
CA ASP A 507 -39.12 -11.64 2.02
C ASP A 507 -37.89 -10.83 1.60
N SER A 508 -36.72 -11.37 1.86
CA SER A 508 -35.50 -10.82 1.26
C SER A 508 -35.32 -11.34 -0.17
N PHE A 509 -34.80 -10.53 -1.06
CA PHE A 509 -34.47 -10.95 -2.40
C PHE A 509 -33.51 -12.18 -2.38
N PRO A 510 -33.79 -13.26 -3.16
CA PRO A 510 -34.70 -13.34 -4.30
C PRO A 510 -36.15 -13.84 -3.98
N GLY A 511 -36.59 -13.76 -2.76
CA GLY A 511 -37.96 -14.14 -2.39
C GLY A 511 -39.01 -13.46 -3.25
N LYS A 512 -40.19 -14.07 -3.36
CA LYS A 512 -41.25 -13.55 -4.24
C LYS A 512 -41.77 -12.18 -3.81
N ASN A 513 -41.86 -11.96 -2.50
CA ASN A 513 -42.36 -10.72 -1.91
C ASN A 513 -41.23 -9.76 -1.49
N SER A 514 -40.10 -9.79 -2.23
CA SER A 514 -38.93 -8.95 -1.91
C SER A 514 -39.00 -7.54 -2.50
N VAL A 515 -39.91 -7.33 -3.45
CA VAL A 515 -40.16 -6.03 -4.09
C VAL A 515 -41.67 -5.82 -4.16
N LYS A 516 -42.19 -4.69 -3.69
CA LYS A 516 -43.58 -4.30 -3.78
C LYS A 516 -43.76 -2.79 -3.78
N VAL A 517 -44.85 -2.30 -4.31
CA VAL A 517 -45.23 -0.87 -4.25
C VAL A 517 -46.23 -0.65 -3.13
N VAL A 518 -45.92 0.28 -2.24
CA VAL A 518 -46.75 0.71 -1.11
C VAL A 518 -46.86 2.24 -1.15
N ASP A 519 -48.05 2.76 -1.25
CA ASP A 519 -48.37 4.19 -1.28
C ASP A 519 -47.52 5.01 -2.26
N GLY A 520 -47.25 4.43 -3.45
CA GLY A 520 -46.47 5.07 -4.51
C GLY A 520 -44.95 5.03 -4.31
N ILE A 521 -44.45 4.33 -3.31
CA ILE A 521 -43.03 4.07 -3.05
C ILE A 521 -42.76 2.57 -3.29
N MET A 522 -41.70 2.25 -4.00
CA MET A 522 -41.25 0.88 -4.19
C MET A 522 -40.33 0.44 -3.06
N TYR A 523 -40.72 -0.56 -2.32
CA TYR A 523 -39.94 -1.17 -1.28
C TYR A 523 -39.13 -2.34 -1.86
N VAL A 524 -37.84 -2.35 -1.64
CA VAL A 524 -36.89 -3.40 -2.07
C VAL A 524 -36.12 -3.89 -0.86
N LYS A 525 -36.31 -5.16 -0.49
CA LYS A 525 -35.64 -5.77 0.65
C LYS A 525 -34.55 -6.71 0.16
N THR A 526 -33.29 -6.36 0.45
CA THR A 526 -32.11 -7.14 0.04
C THR A 526 -31.41 -7.84 1.20
N GLU A 527 -31.73 -7.50 2.44
CA GLU A 527 -31.11 -8.01 3.65
C GLU A 527 -31.87 -9.17 4.28
N ASN A 528 -31.13 -10.21 4.73
CA ASN A 528 -31.70 -11.37 5.41
C ASN A 528 -31.60 -11.30 6.96
N LYS A 529 -31.21 -10.18 7.53
CA LYS A 529 -31.10 -10.10 8.99
C LYS A 529 -32.47 -10.11 9.64
N ASN A 530 -32.72 -11.11 10.48
CA ASN A 530 -33.78 -11.02 11.47
C ASN A 530 -33.41 -9.90 12.44
N ARG A 531 -34.36 -9.03 12.70
CA ARG A 531 -34.23 -8.00 13.73
C ARG A 531 -34.28 -8.68 15.09
N ASP A 532 -33.17 -8.68 15.81
CA ASP A 532 -33.14 -8.92 17.24
C ASP A 532 -33.37 -7.60 17.99
#